data_ee0317f5b89f4b9a75d399fc436284f6
#
_entry.id   ee0317f5b89f4b9a75d399fc436284f6
#
_cell.length_a   1.000
_cell.length_b   1.000
_cell.length_c   1.000
_cell.angle_alpha   90.00
_cell.angle_beta   90.00
_cell.angle_gamma   90.00
#
_symmetry.space_group_name_H-M   'P 1'
#
loop_
_entity.id
_entity.type
_entity.pdbx_description
1 polymer ?
#
loop_
_entity_poly.entity_id
_entity_poly.type
_entity_poly.pdbx_seq_one_letter_code
_entity_poly.pdbx_strand_id
1 'polypeptide(L)'
;MTGAAAVLPMAGLLFLPLLLLVGSGSSGVWPRPQLFRVPQGGGQCSLSPSRFRFGYAGSSAVGPGCVVLDQAFQRYRRLLFPELTENDLAWDSLCNELLVTVNMPGCDGFPDMHSKENYKLDISEEQMLLTADTVWGALRGLETFSQLVWRDDNGTYYVNETDIIDFPRFAHRGLLLDTSRHYLPVGAILETLDVMAYSKFNVFHWHIVDDPSFPYQSIAFPELSRKGAYNPATHVYTTSDVKMVIEHARLRGIRVISELDTPGHTLSWGPGAPGLLTPCYTGPNPSGSYGPVNPILNTTYQFMAKLFAEVSAMFPDFYLHLGGDEVDFTCWRSNPDIQAFMQKMGFGQDYAQLESFYIQRLLDIVSAYGKGYVVWQEVFDNRVKMKPDTIIHVWKENSGAYQKEMARVTKAGYRTLLSAPWYLNHISYGQDWLQAYQVEPLEFEGSPEQKNLVIGGEACMWGEYVDVTNLTPRLWPRAGAVAERLWSNATVRDLQDAYGRLADFRCKLLGRGIQAEPLFTGYCEHEYRGI
;
A
#
# COMPACT_ATOMS: atom_id res chain seq x y z
N MET A 1 14.90 -34.49 51.82
CA MET A 1 15.63 -35.16 50.74
C MET A 1 15.63 -34.20 49.56
N THR A 2 16.76 -33.60 49.34
CA THR A 2 17.04 -32.48 48.44
C THR A 2 17.29 -33.00 47.02
N GLY A 3 16.54 -32.51 46.07
CA GLY A 3 16.82 -32.76 44.64
C GLY A 3 17.23 -31.44 43.99
N ALA A 4 18.51 -31.28 43.69
CA ALA A 4 19.07 -30.14 42.99
C ALA A 4 18.80 -30.24 41.50
N ALA A 5 18.15 -29.24 40.93
CA ALA A 5 18.05 -29.06 39.49
C ALA A 5 19.32 -28.38 38.95
N ALA A 6 19.99 -29.03 38.04
CA ALA A 6 21.16 -28.50 37.36
C ALA A 6 20.76 -27.44 36.32
N VAL A 7 21.24 -26.22 36.51
CA VAL A 7 21.13 -25.13 35.53
C VAL A 7 22.34 -25.29 34.57
N LEU A 8 22.06 -25.56 33.31
CA LEU A 8 23.04 -25.48 32.23
C LEU A 8 23.29 -24.01 31.87
N PRO A 9 24.53 -23.57 31.72
CA PRO A 9 24.83 -22.20 31.31
C PRO A 9 24.52 -22.02 29.81
N MET A 10 23.65 -21.08 29.49
CA MET A 10 23.52 -20.53 28.15
C MET A 10 24.85 -19.86 27.78
N ALA A 11 25.53 -20.40 26.78
CA ALA A 11 26.68 -19.77 26.16
C ALA A 11 26.20 -18.48 25.46
N GLY A 12 26.43 -17.35 26.11
CA GLY A 12 26.22 -16.04 25.52
C GLY A 12 27.18 -15.82 24.36
N LEU A 13 26.67 -15.80 23.14
CA LEU A 13 27.38 -15.20 22.02
C LEU A 13 27.52 -13.70 22.30
N LEU A 14 28.71 -13.30 22.74
CA LEU A 14 29.13 -11.91 22.76
C LEU A 14 29.21 -11.41 21.31
N PHE A 15 28.15 -10.77 20.85
CA PHE A 15 28.25 -9.89 19.69
C PHE A 15 29.05 -8.66 20.11
N LEU A 16 30.33 -8.61 19.78
CA LEU A 16 31.05 -7.34 19.75
C LEU A 16 30.32 -6.42 18.77
N PRO A 17 29.98 -5.18 19.16
CA PRO A 17 29.55 -4.20 18.19
C PRO A 17 30.78 -3.85 17.34
N LEU A 18 30.83 -4.36 16.10
CA LEU A 18 31.71 -3.82 15.08
C LEU A 18 31.18 -2.39 14.82
N LEU A 19 31.84 -1.39 15.40
CA LEU A 19 31.73 -0.02 14.94
C LEU A 19 32.25 0.00 13.50
N LEU A 20 31.37 -0.27 12.56
CA LEU A 20 31.62 0.08 11.17
C LEU A 20 31.58 1.61 11.12
N LEU A 21 32.75 2.22 11.06
CA LEU A 21 32.92 3.52 10.43
C LEU A 21 32.25 3.39 9.05
N VAL A 22 31.02 3.90 8.95
CA VAL A 22 30.36 4.12 7.66
C VAL A 22 31.25 5.14 6.97
N GLY A 23 32.11 4.64 6.09
CA GLY A 23 32.91 5.50 5.21
C GLY A 23 31.93 6.37 4.43
N SER A 24 32.12 7.68 4.50
CA SER A 24 31.47 8.67 3.68
C SER A 24 31.45 8.18 2.23
N GLY A 25 30.27 7.76 1.73
CA GLY A 25 30.12 7.48 0.31
C GLY A 25 29.25 6.33 -0.16
N SER A 26 28.63 5.49 0.69
CA SER A 26 27.65 4.52 0.19
C SER A 26 26.23 5.08 0.39
N SER A 27 25.73 5.82 -0.58
CA SER A 27 24.33 6.23 -0.63
C SER A 27 23.46 4.99 -0.85
N GLY A 28 22.92 4.42 0.23
CA GLY A 28 21.96 3.34 0.15
C GLY A 28 20.66 3.83 -0.50
N VAL A 29 20.29 3.25 -1.64
CA VAL A 29 18.98 3.48 -2.26
C VAL A 29 18.00 2.42 -1.76
N TRP A 30 16.83 2.84 -1.34
CA TRP A 30 15.73 1.98 -0.94
C TRP A 30 14.44 2.28 -1.71
N PRO A 31 13.79 1.29 -2.34
CA PRO A 31 14.25 -0.09 -2.62
C PRO A 31 15.46 -0.13 -3.56
N ARG A 32 16.26 -1.21 -3.44
CA ARG A 32 17.45 -1.39 -4.28
C ARG A 32 17.07 -1.50 -5.75
N PRO A 33 17.69 -0.68 -6.65
CA PRO A 33 17.45 -0.76 -8.09
C PRO A 33 17.86 -2.12 -8.68
N GLN A 34 17.27 -2.48 -9.82
CA GLN A 34 17.59 -3.72 -10.55
C GLN A 34 19.06 -3.75 -11.01
N LEU A 35 19.56 -2.63 -11.49
CA LEU A 35 20.96 -2.43 -11.82
C LEU A 35 21.46 -1.12 -11.21
N PHE A 36 22.54 -1.20 -10.45
CA PHE A 36 23.19 -0.06 -9.83
C PHE A 36 24.69 -0.18 -10.06
N ARG A 37 25.28 0.75 -10.80
CA ARG A 37 26.72 0.77 -11.12
C ARG A 37 27.31 2.10 -10.71
N VAL A 38 28.43 2.05 -10.03
CA VAL A 38 29.28 3.19 -9.76
C VAL A 38 30.54 3.00 -10.61
N PRO A 39 30.92 3.93 -11.50
CA PRO A 39 32.14 3.83 -12.29
C PRO A 39 33.38 3.73 -11.39
N GLN A 40 34.37 2.92 -11.79
CA GLN A 40 35.65 2.86 -11.06
C GLN A 40 36.37 4.21 -11.18
N GLY A 41 36.66 4.84 -10.05
CA GLY A 41 37.24 6.20 -10.03
C GLY A 41 36.25 7.28 -10.40
N GLY A 42 34.94 6.96 -10.34
CA GLY A 42 33.88 7.94 -10.63
C GLY A 42 33.97 9.19 -9.76
N GLY A 43 33.68 10.32 -10.39
CA GLY A 43 33.64 11.63 -9.76
C GLY A 43 32.39 11.84 -8.90
N GLN A 44 32.32 13.04 -8.35
CA GLN A 44 31.13 13.50 -7.66
C GLN A 44 30.76 14.89 -8.17
N CYS A 45 29.48 15.12 -8.36
CA CYS A 45 28.94 16.42 -8.71
C CYS A 45 28.51 17.19 -7.47
N SER A 46 28.99 18.42 -7.30
CA SER A 46 28.43 19.34 -6.32
C SER A 46 27.16 20.00 -6.87
N LEU A 47 26.13 20.09 -6.04
CA LEU A 47 24.85 20.70 -6.40
C LEU A 47 24.70 22.04 -5.69
N SER A 48 24.45 23.13 -6.45
CA SER A 48 24.15 24.44 -5.87
C SER A 48 22.66 24.55 -5.57
N PRO A 49 22.22 24.59 -4.29
CA PRO A 49 20.80 24.60 -3.94
C PRO A 49 20.01 25.73 -4.59
N SER A 50 20.62 26.92 -4.74
CA SER A 50 19.98 28.10 -5.36
C SER A 50 19.86 27.99 -6.88
N ARG A 51 20.75 27.24 -7.55
CA ARG A 51 20.80 27.13 -9.02
C ARG A 51 20.23 25.79 -9.53
N PHE A 52 20.19 24.76 -8.69
CA PHE A 52 19.73 23.46 -9.11
C PHE A 52 18.27 23.48 -9.55
N ARG A 53 17.99 22.82 -10.68
CA ARG A 53 16.64 22.65 -11.22
C ARG A 53 16.43 21.27 -11.84
N PHE A 54 15.19 20.88 -11.92
CA PHE A 54 14.73 19.81 -12.79
C PHE A 54 14.24 20.44 -14.10
N GLY A 55 14.59 19.85 -15.23
CA GLY A 55 14.20 20.34 -16.54
C GLY A 55 13.68 19.23 -17.45
N TYR A 56 12.92 19.60 -18.47
CA TYR A 56 12.53 18.69 -19.53
C TYR A 56 13.59 18.68 -20.62
N ALA A 57 14.04 17.47 -21.03
CA ALA A 57 14.92 17.36 -22.19
C ALA A 57 14.14 17.71 -23.47
N GLY A 58 14.84 18.27 -24.46
CA GLY A 58 14.22 18.67 -25.74
C GLY A 58 13.60 17.51 -26.53
N SER A 59 13.98 16.26 -26.23
CA SER A 59 13.44 15.03 -26.82
C SER A 59 12.26 14.42 -26.05
N SER A 60 11.88 15.00 -24.91
CA SER A 60 10.80 14.47 -24.10
C SER A 60 9.44 14.64 -24.77
N ALA A 61 8.61 13.58 -24.74
CA ALA A 61 7.24 13.61 -25.25
C ALA A 61 6.27 14.41 -24.37
N VAL A 62 6.69 14.80 -23.17
CA VAL A 62 5.97 15.69 -22.25
C VAL A 62 6.87 16.88 -21.89
N GLY A 63 6.25 18.00 -21.55
CA GLY A 63 6.96 19.25 -21.25
C GLY A 63 6.26 20.05 -20.14
N PRO A 64 6.65 21.33 -19.97
CA PRO A 64 6.02 22.24 -19.02
C PRO A 64 4.51 22.28 -19.21
N GLY A 65 3.75 22.20 -18.10
CA GLY A 65 2.30 22.02 -18.07
C GLY A 65 1.88 20.58 -17.78
N CYS A 66 2.82 19.62 -17.75
CA CYS A 66 2.57 18.28 -17.22
C CYS A 66 2.45 18.33 -15.69
N VAL A 67 1.24 18.46 -15.18
CA VAL A 67 0.98 18.70 -13.75
C VAL A 67 1.66 17.66 -12.85
N VAL A 68 1.68 16.40 -13.25
CA VAL A 68 2.33 15.31 -12.50
C VAL A 68 3.81 15.60 -12.28
N LEU A 69 4.54 15.95 -13.34
CA LEU A 69 5.99 16.20 -13.24
C LEU A 69 6.31 17.60 -12.71
N ASP A 70 5.54 18.64 -13.08
CA ASP A 70 5.75 19.99 -12.55
C ASP A 70 5.59 20.01 -11.02
N GLN A 71 4.59 19.32 -10.47
CA GLN A 71 4.41 19.16 -9.03
C GLN A 71 5.51 18.29 -8.41
N ALA A 72 5.96 17.24 -9.11
CA ALA A 72 7.06 16.41 -8.64
C ALA A 72 8.37 17.19 -8.56
N PHE A 73 8.71 18.00 -9.58
CA PHE A 73 9.91 18.85 -9.58
C PHE A 73 9.94 19.81 -8.39
N GLN A 74 8.81 20.44 -8.09
CA GLN A 74 8.70 21.32 -6.92
C GLN A 74 8.85 20.54 -5.61
N ARG A 75 8.20 19.37 -5.51
CA ARG A 75 8.26 18.51 -4.32
C ARG A 75 9.68 18.02 -4.06
N TYR A 76 10.32 17.42 -5.06
CA TYR A 76 11.67 16.86 -4.91
C TYR A 76 12.72 17.93 -4.68
N ARG A 77 12.56 19.13 -5.26
CA ARG A 77 13.46 20.24 -4.94
C ARG A 77 13.43 20.63 -3.47
N ARG A 78 12.23 20.67 -2.85
CA ARG A 78 12.09 20.93 -1.40
C ARG A 78 12.70 19.82 -0.56
N LEU A 79 12.54 18.55 -0.99
CA LEU A 79 13.10 17.39 -0.29
C LEU A 79 14.63 17.34 -0.38
N LEU A 80 15.20 17.78 -1.49
CA LEU A 80 16.66 17.86 -1.68
C LEU A 80 17.30 18.96 -0.85
N PHE A 81 16.65 20.11 -0.75
CA PHE A 81 17.20 21.32 -0.14
C PHE A 81 16.23 21.89 0.91
N PRO A 82 16.03 21.22 2.03
CA PRO A 82 15.04 21.62 3.04
C PRO A 82 15.42 22.92 3.77
N GLU A 83 16.71 23.25 3.84
CA GLU A 83 17.25 24.39 4.59
C GLU A 83 17.65 25.58 3.69
N LEU A 84 17.05 25.69 2.50
CA LEU A 84 17.38 26.76 1.57
C LEU A 84 17.06 28.13 2.18
N THR A 85 18.11 28.93 2.43
CA THR A 85 17.98 30.29 2.90
C THR A 85 18.24 31.28 1.75
N GLU A 86 17.71 32.52 1.85
CA GLU A 86 17.97 33.56 0.85
C GLU A 86 19.46 33.94 0.72
N ASN A 87 20.29 33.55 1.69
CA ASN A 87 21.73 33.81 1.75
C ASN A 87 22.59 32.68 1.17
N ASP A 88 22.01 31.60 0.65
CA ASP A 88 22.80 30.52 0.07
C ASP A 88 23.55 31.03 -1.17
N LEU A 89 24.88 31.12 -1.03
CA LEU A 89 25.76 31.59 -2.10
C LEU A 89 25.65 30.65 -3.31
N ALA A 90 25.31 31.20 -4.46
CA ALA A 90 25.37 30.49 -5.72
C ALA A 90 26.83 30.27 -6.12
N TRP A 91 27.24 29.00 -6.29
CA TRP A 91 28.54 28.68 -6.88
C TRP A 91 28.36 28.03 -8.26
N ASP A 92 29.38 28.14 -9.08
CA ASP A 92 29.38 27.54 -10.39
C ASP A 92 29.62 26.02 -10.22
N SER A 93 28.65 25.23 -10.66
CA SER A 93 28.72 23.78 -10.75
C SER A 93 28.25 23.38 -12.13
N LEU A 94 28.85 22.35 -12.71
CA LEU A 94 28.41 21.77 -13.97
C LEU A 94 27.11 20.95 -13.79
N CYS A 95 26.81 20.50 -12.56
CA CYS A 95 25.72 19.61 -12.23
C CYS A 95 24.50 20.35 -11.65
N ASN A 96 24.05 21.43 -12.27
CA ASN A 96 22.94 22.24 -11.76
C ASN A 96 21.57 21.88 -12.37
N GLU A 97 21.50 20.84 -13.19
CA GLU A 97 20.24 20.44 -13.83
C GLU A 97 20.15 18.92 -13.99
N LEU A 98 19.02 18.35 -13.54
CA LEU A 98 18.60 17.01 -13.95
C LEU A 98 17.60 17.12 -15.10
N LEU A 99 17.99 16.67 -16.29
CA LEU A 99 17.12 16.64 -17.46
C LEU A 99 16.27 15.36 -17.47
N VAL A 100 14.96 15.52 -17.64
CA VAL A 100 13.98 14.43 -17.64
C VAL A 100 13.43 14.23 -19.05
N THR A 101 13.55 13.01 -19.56
CA THR A 101 12.94 12.55 -20.81
C THR A 101 11.85 11.53 -20.51
N VAL A 102 10.66 11.77 -21.01
CA VAL A 102 9.56 10.80 -21.02
C VAL A 102 9.28 10.41 -22.46
N ASN A 103 9.32 9.10 -22.76
CA ASN A 103 9.23 8.60 -24.14
C ASN A 103 7.80 8.62 -24.70
N MET A 104 6.79 8.48 -23.83
CA MET A 104 5.38 8.39 -24.24
C MET A 104 4.61 9.61 -23.73
N PRO A 105 3.71 10.19 -24.55
CA PRO A 105 2.85 11.28 -24.08
C PRO A 105 1.84 10.79 -23.05
N GLY A 106 1.34 11.73 -22.22
CA GLY A 106 0.26 11.49 -21.25
C GLY A 106 0.63 11.97 -19.85
N CYS A 107 -0.11 12.98 -19.37
CA CYS A 107 0.04 13.55 -18.04
C CYS A 107 -1.28 13.62 -17.27
N ASP A 108 -2.42 13.50 -17.97
CA ASP A 108 -3.75 13.78 -17.42
C ASP A 108 -4.44 12.53 -16.88
N GLY A 109 -3.94 11.34 -17.21
CA GLY A 109 -4.50 10.07 -16.78
C GLY A 109 -4.21 9.74 -15.31
N PHE A 110 -4.80 8.62 -14.89
CA PHE A 110 -4.49 7.97 -13.62
C PHE A 110 -3.54 6.79 -13.87
N PRO A 111 -2.68 6.43 -12.91
CA PRO A 111 -1.94 5.18 -13.02
C PRO A 111 -2.91 3.99 -12.98
N ASP A 112 -2.58 2.93 -13.69
CA ASP A 112 -3.33 1.68 -13.76
C ASP A 112 -2.40 0.46 -13.56
N MET A 113 -2.95 -0.75 -13.65
CA MET A 113 -2.19 -1.99 -13.47
C MET A 113 -1.15 -2.23 -14.58
N HIS A 114 -1.25 -1.55 -15.73
CA HIS A 114 -0.36 -1.67 -16.87
C HIS A 114 0.59 -0.49 -17.01
N SER A 115 0.55 0.46 -16.05
CA SER A 115 1.43 1.61 -16.03
C SER A 115 2.89 1.20 -15.97
N LYS A 116 3.68 1.71 -16.90
CA LYS A 116 5.12 1.44 -16.97
C LYS A 116 5.85 2.32 -15.96
N GLU A 117 6.61 1.70 -15.06
CA GLU A 117 7.35 2.39 -14.00
C GLU A 117 8.87 2.27 -14.16
N ASN A 118 9.33 1.77 -15.31
CA ASN A 118 10.74 1.63 -15.63
C ASN A 118 11.38 3.00 -15.90
N TYR A 119 12.64 3.13 -15.50
CA TYR A 119 13.46 4.31 -15.76
C TYR A 119 14.94 3.96 -15.87
N LYS A 120 15.69 4.88 -16.47
CA LYS A 120 17.14 4.92 -16.48
C LYS A 120 17.61 6.26 -15.91
N LEU A 121 18.61 6.23 -15.04
CA LEU A 121 19.21 7.42 -14.44
C LEU A 121 20.72 7.37 -14.66
N ASP A 122 21.22 8.31 -15.46
CA ASP A 122 22.64 8.49 -15.75
C ASP A 122 23.13 9.76 -15.10
N ILE A 123 24.11 9.65 -14.22
CA ILE A 123 24.75 10.78 -13.55
C ILE A 123 26.23 10.76 -13.87
N SER A 124 26.73 11.81 -14.52
CA SER A 124 28.14 12.06 -14.80
C SER A 124 28.49 13.52 -14.54
N GLU A 125 29.78 13.86 -14.52
CA GLU A 125 30.22 15.25 -14.38
C GLU A 125 29.72 16.16 -15.51
N GLU A 126 29.45 15.60 -16.69
CA GLU A 126 29.02 16.37 -17.87
C GLU A 126 27.50 16.60 -17.87
N GLN A 127 26.72 15.64 -17.37
CA GLN A 127 25.25 15.70 -17.43
C GLN A 127 24.58 14.74 -16.44
N MET A 128 23.36 15.10 -16.05
CA MET A 128 22.45 14.23 -15.30
C MET A 128 21.17 14.04 -16.09
N LEU A 129 20.87 12.79 -16.43
CA LEU A 129 19.74 12.42 -17.27
C LEU A 129 18.86 11.37 -16.60
N LEU A 130 17.56 11.65 -16.56
CA LEU A 130 16.53 10.69 -16.18
C LEU A 130 15.65 10.39 -17.40
N THR A 131 15.64 9.15 -17.85
CA THR A 131 14.80 8.69 -18.97
C THR A 131 13.80 7.66 -18.48
N ALA A 132 12.53 7.81 -18.83
CA ALA A 132 11.46 6.89 -18.48
C ALA A 132 10.48 6.72 -19.64
N ASP A 133 9.77 5.57 -19.68
CA ASP A 133 8.74 5.38 -20.70
C ASP A 133 7.52 6.26 -20.46
N THR A 134 7.12 6.44 -19.20
CA THR A 134 5.94 7.23 -18.82
C THR A 134 6.29 8.18 -17.67
N VAL A 135 5.37 9.11 -17.37
CA VAL A 135 5.50 9.99 -16.20
C VAL A 135 5.60 9.20 -14.89
N TRP A 136 5.00 8.01 -14.83
CA TRP A 136 5.05 7.15 -13.65
C TRP A 136 6.46 6.62 -13.38
N GLY A 137 7.17 6.20 -14.41
CA GLY A 137 8.59 5.83 -14.31
C GLY A 137 9.47 7.01 -13.93
N ALA A 138 9.20 8.20 -14.50
CA ALA A 138 9.93 9.41 -14.14
C ALA A 138 9.79 9.76 -12.64
N LEU A 139 8.60 9.59 -12.05
CA LEU A 139 8.40 9.75 -10.61
C LEU A 139 9.30 8.82 -9.78
N ARG A 140 9.43 7.54 -10.19
CA ARG A 140 10.30 6.57 -9.49
C ARG A 140 11.78 6.93 -9.62
N GLY A 141 12.18 7.45 -10.78
CA GLY A 141 13.54 7.93 -11.02
C GLY A 141 13.87 9.19 -10.21
N LEU A 142 12.95 10.14 -10.11
CA LEU A 142 13.09 11.33 -9.26
C LEU A 142 13.26 10.97 -7.78
N GLU A 143 12.50 9.98 -7.29
CA GLU A 143 12.68 9.48 -5.93
C GLU A 143 14.07 8.88 -5.74
N THR A 144 14.53 8.03 -6.67
CA THR A 144 15.87 7.45 -6.60
C THR A 144 16.94 8.53 -6.62
N PHE A 145 16.83 9.52 -7.52
CA PHE A 145 17.75 10.65 -7.55
C PHE A 145 17.79 11.38 -6.21
N SER A 146 16.64 11.64 -5.60
CA SER A 146 16.57 12.33 -4.31
C SER A 146 17.26 11.55 -3.17
N GLN A 147 17.30 10.22 -3.25
CA GLN A 147 18.00 9.38 -2.27
C GLN A 147 19.51 9.31 -2.50
N LEU A 148 19.99 9.59 -3.72
CA LEU A 148 21.41 9.60 -4.06
C LEU A 148 22.12 10.88 -3.62
N VAL A 149 21.39 11.98 -3.47
CA VAL A 149 21.96 13.25 -3.02
C VAL A 149 22.29 13.17 -1.54
N TRP A 150 23.50 13.56 -1.20
CA TRP A 150 24.00 13.61 0.17
C TRP A 150 24.67 14.96 0.46
N ARG A 151 24.85 15.29 1.74
CA ARG A 151 25.43 16.55 2.21
C ARG A 151 26.67 16.24 3.05
N ASP A 152 27.74 16.98 2.84
CA ASP A 152 28.93 16.88 3.66
C ASP A 152 28.83 17.72 4.95
N ASP A 153 29.84 17.57 5.84
CA ASP A 153 29.92 18.30 7.10
C ASP A 153 30.02 19.84 6.92
N ASN A 154 30.45 20.31 5.74
CA ASN A 154 30.52 21.73 5.40
C ASN A 154 29.20 22.27 4.86
N GLY A 155 28.19 21.41 4.69
CA GLY A 155 26.88 21.79 4.17
C GLY A 155 26.75 21.78 2.65
N THR A 156 27.76 21.28 1.93
CA THR A 156 27.73 21.18 0.47
C THR A 156 27.00 19.90 0.05
N TYR A 157 26.11 20.02 -0.94
CA TYR A 157 25.36 18.88 -1.49
C TYR A 157 26.12 18.25 -2.65
N TYR A 158 26.11 16.92 -2.69
CA TYR A 158 26.77 16.13 -3.71
C TYR A 158 25.88 15.00 -4.23
N VAL A 159 26.17 14.55 -5.44
CA VAL A 159 25.71 13.29 -5.99
C VAL A 159 26.87 12.58 -6.68
N ASN A 160 27.02 11.28 -6.46
CA ASN A 160 28.09 10.49 -7.06
C ASN A 160 27.72 10.07 -8.49
N GLU A 161 28.71 9.97 -9.37
CA GLU A 161 28.52 9.38 -10.70
C GLU A 161 27.93 7.97 -10.59
N THR A 162 26.86 7.72 -11.33
CA THR A 162 26.07 6.51 -11.18
C THR A 162 25.29 6.21 -12.47
N ASP A 163 25.21 4.94 -12.86
CA ASP A 163 24.33 4.41 -13.91
C ASP A 163 23.33 3.42 -13.29
N ILE A 164 22.04 3.75 -13.42
CA ILE A 164 20.94 2.97 -12.85
C ILE A 164 19.95 2.61 -13.95
N ILE A 165 19.57 1.32 -14.01
CA ILE A 165 18.40 0.84 -14.75
C ILE A 165 17.50 0.17 -13.74
N ASP A 166 16.25 0.61 -13.68
CA ASP A 166 15.34 0.15 -12.64
C ASP A 166 13.90 0.00 -13.13
N PHE A 167 13.22 -0.98 -12.56
CA PHE A 167 11.82 -1.31 -12.84
C PHE A 167 11.27 -2.22 -11.75
N PRO A 168 9.95 -2.24 -11.51
CA PRO A 168 9.37 -3.08 -10.47
C PRO A 168 9.37 -4.56 -10.87
N ARG A 169 9.58 -5.43 -9.89
CA ARG A 169 9.43 -6.87 -10.03
C ARG A 169 7.96 -7.29 -10.15
N PHE A 170 7.08 -6.64 -9.38
CA PHE A 170 5.65 -6.88 -9.36
C PHE A 170 4.87 -5.62 -9.73
N ALA A 171 3.80 -5.77 -10.51
CA ALA A 171 2.95 -4.66 -10.94
C ALA A 171 2.09 -4.07 -9.82
N HIS A 172 1.73 -4.87 -8.80
CA HIS A 172 0.92 -4.45 -7.68
C HIS A 172 1.75 -4.48 -6.39
N ARG A 173 1.99 -3.32 -5.81
CA ARG A 173 2.73 -3.13 -4.57
C ARG A 173 1.87 -2.26 -3.67
N GLY A 174 1.05 -2.93 -2.84
CA GLY A 174 -0.03 -2.29 -2.11
C GLY A 174 0.29 -2.05 -0.64
N LEU A 175 -0.38 -1.04 -0.10
CA LEU A 175 -0.52 -0.79 1.32
C LEU A 175 -2.01 -0.60 1.65
N LEU A 176 -2.53 -1.46 2.54
CA LEU A 176 -3.88 -1.33 3.08
C LEU A 176 -3.87 -0.48 4.34
N LEU A 177 -4.78 0.51 4.39
CA LEU A 177 -5.16 1.19 5.63
C LEU A 177 -6.63 0.97 5.94
N ASP A 178 -6.89 0.58 7.17
CA ASP A 178 -8.22 0.52 7.77
C ASP A 178 -8.53 1.86 8.46
N THR A 179 -9.53 2.55 7.95
CA THR A 179 -9.96 3.86 8.45
C THR A 179 -11.33 3.82 9.11
N SER A 180 -11.83 2.60 9.38
CA SER A 180 -13.10 2.36 10.03
C SER A 180 -12.95 2.00 11.51
N ARG A 181 -12.06 1.03 11.86
CA ARG A 181 -11.84 0.64 13.25
C ARG A 181 -11.39 1.84 14.09
N HIS A 182 -10.48 2.67 13.55
CA HIS A 182 -10.22 4.03 14.00
C HIS A 182 -10.21 4.97 12.80
N TYR A 183 -10.86 6.13 12.95
CA TYR A 183 -10.82 7.17 11.93
C TYR A 183 -9.42 7.74 11.81
N LEU A 184 -8.90 7.81 10.59
CA LEU A 184 -7.63 8.48 10.30
C LEU A 184 -7.91 9.83 9.63
N PRO A 185 -7.39 10.94 10.18
CA PRO A 185 -7.50 12.25 9.53
C PRO A 185 -6.89 12.23 8.12
N VAL A 186 -7.47 12.99 7.19
CA VAL A 186 -7.00 13.08 5.79
C VAL A 186 -5.49 13.37 5.74
N GLY A 187 -4.98 14.27 6.60
CA GLY A 187 -3.55 14.57 6.68
C GLY A 187 -2.66 13.34 6.90
N ALA A 188 -3.09 12.41 7.76
CA ALA A 188 -2.34 11.16 8.01
C ALA A 188 -2.37 10.21 6.79
N ILE A 189 -3.47 10.18 6.06
CA ILE A 189 -3.56 9.42 4.80
C ILE A 189 -2.63 10.03 3.75
N LEU A 190 -2.61 11.37 3.61
CA LEU A 190 -1.73 12.06 2.66
C LEU A 190 -0.25 11.85 3.01
N GLU A 191 0.14 11.91 4.29
CA GLU A 191 1.49 11.58 4.75
C GLU A 191 1.86 10.14 4.40
N THR A 192 0.95 9.18 4.64
CA THR A 192 1.18 7.77 4.27
C THR A 192 1.41 7.62 2.76
N LEU A 193 0.64 8.31 1.92
CA LEU A 193 0.84 8.31 0.47
C LEU A 193 2.20 8.90 0.06
N ASP A 194 2.70 9.90 0.78
CA ASP A 194 4.04 10.44 0.56
C ASP A 194 5.11 9.38 0.81
N VAL A 195 5.05 8.68 1.94
CA VAL A 195 6.03 7.64 2.27
C VAL A 195 5.89 6.40 1.39
N MET A 196 4.68 6.07 0.94
CA MET A 196 4.45 5.06 -0.10
C MET A 196 5.21 5.42 -1.39
N ALA A 197 5.18 6.69 -1.82
CA ALA A 197 5.95 7.15 -2.98
C ALA A 197 7.46 7.04 -2.75
N TYR A 198 7.96 7.38 -1.55
CA TYR A 198 9.39 7.28 -1.20
C TYR A 198 9.91 5.84 -1.22
N SER A 199 9.04 4.87 -0.96
CA SER A 199 9.35 3.43 -1.00
C SER A 199 8.84 2.71 -2.25
N LYS A 200 8.34 3.44 -3.24
CA LYS A 200 7.85 2.93 -4.54
C LYS A 200 6.66 1.96 -4.45
N PHE A 201 5.84 2.04 -3.41
CA PHE A 201 4.49 1.48 -3.45
C PHE A 201 3.65 2.19 -4.53
N ASN A 202 2.72 1.47 -5.15
CA ASN A 202 1.88 2.03 -6.22
C ASN A 202 0.37 1.78 -6.06
N VAL A 203 -0.05 1.14 -4.99
CA VAL A 203 -1.48 0.91 -4.70
C VAL A 203 -1.78 1.25 -3.24
N PHE A 204 -2.69 2.19 -3.05
CA PHE A 204 -3.34 2.46 -1.77
C PHE A 204 -4.66 1.69 -1.72
N HIS A 205 -4.70 0.63 -0.92
CA HIS A 205 -5.92 -0.12 -0.64
C HIS A 205 -6.61 0.54 0.56
N TRP A 206 -7.74 1.18 0.29
CA TRP A 206 -8.47 1.93 1.30
C TRP A 206 -9.65 1.11 1.83
N HIS A 207 -9.45 0.42 2.96
CA HIS A 207 -10.51 -0.23 3.72
C HIS A 207 -11.26 0.86 4.48
N ILE A 208 -12.24 1.48 3.79
CA ILE A 208 -12.79 2.78 4.19
C ILE A 208 -13.90 2.64 5.23
N VAL A 209 -14.66 1.55 5.22
CA VAL A 209 -15.82 1.27 6.09
C VAL A 209 -15.76 -0.15 6.64
N ASP A 210 -16.32 -0.37 7.84
CA ASP A 210 -16.41 -1.68 8.51
C ASP A 210 -17.48 -1.63 9.62
N ASP A 211 -17.61 -2.69 10.42
CA ASP A 211 -18.55 -2.83 11.54
C ASP A 211 -18.55 -1.64 12.52
N PRO A 212 -17.38 -1.10 12.97
CA PRO A 212 -17.38 -0.03 13.96
C PRO A 212 -17.84 1.33 13.42
N SER A 213 -17.54 1.66 12.16
CA SER A 213 -17.93 2.94 11.60
C SER A 213 -18.06 2.96 10.08
N PHE A 214 -18.90 3.88 9.59
CA PHE A 214 -19.12 4.19 8.18
C PHE A 214 -18.73 5.65 7.90
N PRO A 215 -17.43 5.98 7.77
CA PRO A 215 -17.01 7.35 7.56
C PRO A 215 -17.16 7.87 6.12
N TYR A 216 -17.37 7.01 5.13
CA TYR A 216 -17.57 7.44 3.73
C TYR A 216 -18.89 8.21 3.57
N GLN A 217 -18.82 9.50 3.19
CA GLN A 217 -20.00 10.32 2.99
C GLN A 217 -20.62 10.07 1.61
N SER A 218 -21.56 9.13 1.56
CA SER A 218 -22.31 8.82 0.34
C SER A 218 -23.31 9.93 0.00
N ILE A 219 -23.35 10.30 -1.27
CA ILE A 219 -24.37 11.24 -1.81
C ILE A 219 -25.71 10.52 -1.97
N ALA A 220 -25.67 9.27 -2.45
CA ALA A 220 -26.88 8.47 -2.67
C ALA A 220 -27.56 8.05 -1.34
N PHE A 221 -26.76 7.86 -0.29
CA PHE A 221 -27.21 7.40 1.02
C PHE A 221 -26.56 8.18 2.17
N PRO A 222 -26.87 9.48 2.33
CA PRO A 222 -26.20 10.34 3.33
C PRO A 222 -26.42 9.86 4.78
N GLU A 223 -27.49 9.09 5.04
CA GLU A 223 -27.76 8.53 6.35
C GLU A 223 -26.73 7.49 6.82
N LEU A 224 -26.01 6.84 5.89
CA LEU A 224 -24.98 5.86 6.23
C LEU A 224 -23.92 6.49 7.12
N SER A 225 -23.28 7.56 6.69
CA SER A 225 -22.27 8.25 7.51
C SER A 225 -22.90 9.09 8.62
N ARG A 226 -24.08 9.69 8.38
CA ARG A 226 -24.77 10.48 9.41
C ARG A 226 -25.08 9.69 10.68
N LYS A 227 -25.36 8.39 10.56
CA LYS A 227 -25.72 7.50 11.67
C LYS A 227 -24.67 6.43 11.96
N GLY A 228 -23.81 6.08 10.99
CA GLY A 228 -22.83 5.04 11.11
C GLY A 228 -21.40 5.53 11.39
N ALA A 229 -21.08 6.81 11.14
CA ALA A 229 -19.79 7.36 11.51
C ALA A 229 -19.68 7.58 13.03
N TYR A 230 -18.47 7.55 13.57
CA TYR A 230 -18.21 7.88 14.98
C TYR A 230 -18.70 9.29 15.35
N ASN A 231 -18.49 10.24 14.44
CA ASN A 231 -19.06 11.59 14.51
C ASN A 231 -19.33 12.08 13.09
N PRO A 232 -20.59 12.39 12.74
CA PRO A 232 -20.96 12.75 11.37
C PRO A 232 -20.43 14.11 10.89
N ALA A 233 -19.89 14.93 11.78
CA ALA A 233 -19.32 16.24 11.45
C ALA A 233 -17.78 16.22 11.33
N THR A 234 -17.10 15.35 12.08
CA THR A 234 -15.63 15.40 12.23
C THR A 234 -14.91 14.12 11.83
N HIS A 235 -15.62 12.97 11.83
CA HIS A 235 -15.05 11.65 11.54
C HIS A 235 -15.67 11.06 10.28
N VAL A 236 -15.66 11.84 9.21
CA VAL A 236 -16.19 11.46 7.89
C VAL A 236 -15.23 11.90 6.78
N TYR A 237 -15.25 11.18 5.68
CA TYR A 237 -14.59 11.56 4.44
C TYR A 237 -15.64 12.10 3.48
N THR A 238 -15.64 13.42 3.28
CA THR A 238 -16.51 14.08 2.31
C THR A 238 -16.09 13.73 0.87
N THR A 239 -16.96 14.00 -0.08
CA THR A 239 -16.62 13.90 -1.51
C THR A 239 -15.34 14.67 -1.86
N SER A 240 -15.13 15.82 -1.23
CA SER A 240 -13.91 16.63 -1.43
C SER A 240 -12.68 15.94 -0.86
N ASP A 241 -12.78 15.34 0.32
CA ASP A 241 -11.67 14.62 0.97
C ASP A 241 -11.26 13.40 0.14
N VAL A 242 -12.24 12.60 -0.32
CA VAL A 242 -11.97 11.44 -1.18
C VAL A 242 -11.27 11.87 -2.48
N LYS A 243 -11.74 12.93 -3.14
CA LYS A 243 -11.09 13.47 -4.34
C LYS A 243 -9.69 13.98 -4.06
N MET A 244 -9.46 14.63 -2.90
CA MET A 244 -8.14 15.10 -2.48
C MET A 244 -7.16 13.93 -2.31
N VAL A 245 -7.59 12.85 -1.64
CA VAL A 245 -6.77 11.63 -1.48
C VAL A 245 -6.44 11.01 -2.84
N ILE A 246 -7.42 10.88 -3.73
CA ILE A 246 -7.24 10.30 -5.07
C ILE A 246 -6.26 11.14 -5.89
N GLU A 247 -6.39 12.47 -5.89
CA GLU A 247 -5.49 13.36 -6.66
C GLU A 247 -4.09 13.39 -6.07
N HIS A 248 -3.95 13.41 -4.73
CA HIS A 248 -2.65 13.34 -4.07
C HIS A 248 -1.92 12.03 -4.41
N ALA A 249 -2.64 10.91 -4.43
CA ALA A 249 -2.13 9.61 -4.85
C ALA A 249 -1.72 9.63 -6.33
N ARG A 250 -2.56 10.18 -7.24
CA ARG A 250 -2.26 10.31 -8.68
C ARG A 250 -0.94 11.04 -8.93
N LEU A 251 -0.74 12.18 -8.24
CA LEU A 251 0.49 12.99 -8.35
C LEU A 251 1.75 12.27 -7.83
N ARG A 252 1.58 11.09 -7.23
CA ARG A 252 2.65 10.19 -6.73
C ARG A 252 2.72 8.86 -7.48
N GLY A 253 1.91 8.71 -8.53
CA GLY A 253 1.85 7.47 -9.28
C GLY A 253 1.26 6.31 -8.47
N ILE A 254 0.30 6.60 -7.59
CA ILE A 254 -0.35 5.63 -6.72
C ILE A 254 -1.82 5.50 -7.13
N ARG A 255 -2.26 4.28 -7.34
CA ARG A 255 -3.66 3.89 -7.57
C ARG A 255 -4.39 3.87 -6.25
N VAL A 256 -5.68 4.22 -6.22
CA VAL A 256 -6.54 4.11 -5.03
C VAL A 256 -7.62 3.07 -5.31
N ILE A 257 -7.56 1.95 -4.61
CA ILE A 257 -8.56 0.89 -4.65
C ILE A 257 -9.35 0.95 -3.34
N SER A 258 -10.63 1.34 -3.43
CA SER A 258 -11.50 1.37 -2.26
C SER A 258 -12.08 0.00 -1.98
N GLU A 259 -12.22 -0.34 -0.70
CA GLU A 259 -12.93 -1.52 -0.23
C GLU A 259 -14.18 -1.12 0.53
N LEU A 260 -15.31 -1.64 0.08
CA LEU A 260 -16.58 -1.68 0.81
C LEU A 260 -16.91 -3.16 0.99
N ASP A 261 -16.52 -3.69 2.12
CA ASP A 261 -16.63 -5.10 2.42
C ASP A 261 -18.07 -5.50 2.74
N THR A 262 -18.51 -6.59 2.14
CA THR A 262 -19.84 -7.19 2.32
C THR A 262 -19.82 -8.70 2.01
N PRO A 263 -20.75 -9.51 2.53
CA PRO A 263 -21.93 -9.21 3.36
C PRO A 263 -21.63 -9.08 4.85
N GLY A 264 -20.47 -9.55 5.34
CA GLY A 264 -19.92 -9.29 6.68
C GLY A 264 -19.44 -7.84 6.80
N HIS A 265 -18.90 -7.48 7.95
CA HIS A 265 -18.27 -6.17 8.18
C HIS A 265 -19.18 -4.95 7.92
N THR A 266 -20.50 -5.09 8.10
CA THR A 266 -21.51 -4.08 7.70
C THR A 266 -22.38 -3.56 8.84
N LEU A 267 -22.04 -3.83 10.12
CA LEU A 267 -22.90 -3.42 11.24
C LEU A 267 -23.13 -1.90 11.29
N SER A 268 -22.13 -1.09 10.95
CA SER A 268 -22.24 0.36 10.89
C SER A 268 -23.23 0.88 9.83
N TRP A 269 -23.58 0.05 8.84
CA TRP A 269 -24.51 0.42 7.77
C TRP A 269 -25.98 0.40 8.26
N GLY A 270 -26.27 -0.49 9.22
CA GLY A 270 -27.63 -0.76 9.71
C GLY A 270 -28.38 0.49 10.18
N PRO A 271 -27.81 1.36 11.03
CA PRO A 271 -28.48 2.56 11.50
C PRO A 271 -28.88 3.52 10.37
N GLY A 272 -28.08 3.59 9.30
CA GLY A 272 -28.30 4.44 8.12
C GLY A 272 -29.18 3.83 7.04
N ALA A 273 -29.29 2.50 7.01
CA ALA A 273 -30.04 1.73 6.03
C ALA A 273 -30.96 0.70 6.71
N PRO A 274 -32.08 1.12 7.32
CA PRO A 274 -33.01 0.22 7.98
C PRO A 274 -33.49 -0.89 7.06
N GLY A 275 -33.44 -2.14 7.54
CA GLY A 275 -33.85 -3.32 6.78
C GLY A 275 -32.77 -3.91 5.86
N LEU A 276 -31.57 -3.33 5.82
CA LEU A 276 -30.43 -3.87 5.06
C LEU A 276 -29.81 -5.08 5.74
N LEU A 277 -29.62 -5.02 7.06
CA LEU A 277 -29.00 -6.08 7.84
C LEU A 277 -30.01 -7.16 8.23
N THR A 278 -29.50 -8.37 8.44
CA THR A 278 -30.28 -9.52 8.87
C THR A 278 -30.62 -9.43 10.36
N PRO A 279 -31.89 -9.41 10.78
CA PRO A 279 -32.25 -9.55 12.18
C PRO A 279 -31.86 -10.92 12.71
N CYS A 280 -31.20 -10.97 13.87
CA CYS A 280 -30.97 -12.21 14.59
C CYS A 280 -32.19 -12.59 15.44
N TYR A 281 -32.41 -13.88 15.68
CA TYR A 281 -33.54 -14.41 16.43
C TYR A 281 -33.09 -15.21 17.65
N THR A 282 -33.88 -15.12 18.72
CA THR A 282 -33.81 -16.01 19.89
C THR A 282 -35.15 -16.71 20.02
N GLY A 283 -35.18 -17.99 19.64
CA GLY A 283 -36.44 -18.73 19.48
C GLY A 283 -37.30 -18.08 18.38
N PRO A 284 -38.60 -17.83 18.63
CA PRO A 284 -39.51 -17.27 17.62
C PRO A 284 -39.41 -15.73 17.48
N ASN A 285 -38.65 -15.03 18.33
CA ASN A 285 -38.65 -13.57 18.39
C ASN A 285 -37.33 -12.98 17.94
N PRO A 286 -37.35 -11.79 17.26
CA PRO A 286 -36.13 -11.03 17.01
C PRO A 286 -35.41 -10.70 18.32
N SER A 287 -34.09 -10.90 18.34
CA SER A 287 -33.24 -10.65 19.51
C SER A 287 -32.94 -9.18 19.76
N GLY A 288 -33.14 -8.33 18.75
CA GLY A 288 -32.72 -6.93 18.74
C GLY A 288 -31.30 -6.71 18.22
N SER A 289 -30.55 -7.78 17.97
CA SER A 289 -29.24 -7.71 17.29
C SER A 289 -29.35 -7.99 15.79
N TYR A 290 -28.33 -7.60 15.06
CA TYR A 290 -28.24 -7.76 13.62
C TYR A 290 -26.92 -8.45 13.25
N GLY A 291 -26.91 -9.10 12.09
CA GLY A 291 -25.74 -9.73 11.50
C GLY A 291 -25.44 -9.22 10.10
N PRO A 292 -24.87 -10.06 9.22
CA PRO A 292 -24.52 -9.67 7.86
C PRO A 292 -25.71 -9.08 7.09
N VAL A 293 -25.40 -8.44 5.97
CA VAL A 293 -26.41 -7.98 5.00
C VAL A 293 -27.44 -9.08 4.72
N ASN A 294 -28.72 -8.72 4.63
CA ASN A 294 -29.80 -9.68 4.36
C ASN A 294 -29.79 -10.08 2.86
N PRO A 295 -29.38 -11.29 2.52
CA PRO A 295 -29.12 -11.71 1.14
C PRO A 295 -30.40 -12.10 0.37
N ILE A 296 -31.55 -12.23 1.04
CA ILE A 296 -32.77 -12.74 0.42
C ILE A 296 -33.71 -11.64 -0.10
N LEU A 297 -33.42 -10.37 0.23
CA LEU A 297 -34.27 -9.24 -0.14
C LEU A 297 -33.83 -8.59 -1.46
N ASN A 298 -34.77 -8.33 -2.36
CA ASN A 298 -34.47 -7.60 -3.59
C ASN A 298 -34.04 -6.14 -3.32
N THR A 299 -34.54 -5.55 -2.24
CA THR A 299 -34.17 -4.19 -1.80
C THR A 299 -32.69 -4.09 -1.46
N THR A 300 -32.08 -5.14 -0.94
CA THR A 300 -30.63 -5.23 -0.71
C THR A 300 -29.84 -4.98 -2.00
N TYR A 301 -30.20 -5.64 -3.09
CA TYR A 301 -29.48 -5.50 -4.36
C TYR A 301 -29.78 -4.18 -5.07
N GLN A 302 -30.96 -3.61 -4.88
CA GLN A 302 -31.26 -2.25 -5.34
C GLN A 302 -30.42 -1.21 -4.59
N PHE A 303 -30.24 -1.41 -3.28
CA PHE A 303 -29.36 -0.58 -2.46
C PHE A 303 -27.89 -0.72 -2.93
N MET A 304 -27.38 -1.93 -3.07
CA MET A 304 -26.02 -2.19 -3.52
C MET A 304 -25.77 -1.62 -4.91
N ALA A 305 -26.72 -1.75 -5.84
CA ALA A 305 -26.60 -1.19 -7.18
C ALA A 305 -26.42 0.33 -7.15
N LYS A 306 -27.19 1.05 -6.33
CA LYS A 306 -27.08 2.51 -6.22
C LYS A 306 -25.77 2.94 -5.53
N LEU A 307 -25.37 2.25 -4.46
CA LEU A 307 -24.14 2.56 -3.75
C LEU A 307 -22.91 2.31 -4.63
N PHE A 308 -22.84 1.15 -5.28
CA PHE A 308 -21.70 0.83 -6.15
C PHE A 308 -21.69 1.61 -7.48
N ALA A 309 -22.83 2.14 -7.93
CA ALA A 309 -22.84 3.13 -9.01
C ALA A 309 -22.07 4.39 -8.62
N GLU A 310 -22.32 4.91 -7.41
CA GLU A 310 -21.63 6.08 -6.87
C GLU A 310 -20.13 5.79 -6.65
N VAL A 311 -19.80 4.70 -5.97
CA VAL A 311 -18.41 4.30 -5.68
C VAL A 311 -17.63 4.09 -6.97
N SER A 312 -18.23 3.43 -7.98
CA SER A 312 -17.59 3.21 -9.28
C SER A 312 -17.30 4.51 -10.05
N ALA A 313 -18.13 5.52 -9.87
CA ALA A 313 -17.92 6.85 -10.46
C ALA A 313 -16.90 7.69 -9.67
N MET A 314 -16.81 7.49 -8.34
CA MET A 314 -15.92 8.23 -7.46
C MET A 314 -14.46 7.78 -7.60
N PHE A 315 -14.21 6.47 -7.63
CA PHE A 315 -12.88 5.90 -7.67
C PHE A 315 -12.50 5.55 -9.13
N PRO A 316 -11.46 6.20 -9.69
CA PRO A 316 -11.11 6.07 -11.10
C PRO A 316 -10.48 4.72 -11.45
N ASP A 317 -9.91 3.99 -10.47
CA ASP A 317 -9.30 2.69 -10.73
C ASP A 317 -10.28 1.71 -11.38
N PHE A 318 -9.77 0.83 -12.23
CA PHE A 318 -10.58 -0.23 -12.83
C PHE A 318 -11.09 -1.22 -11.79
N TYR A 319 -10.31 -1.47 -10.72
CA TYR A 319 -10.65 -2.42 -9.68
C TYR A 319 -11.28 -1.74 -8.46
N LEU A 320 -12.30 -2.40 -7.89
CA LEU A 320 -12.80 -2.19 -6.53
C LEU A 320 -12.51 -3.43 -5.71
N HIS A 321 -12.21 -3.28 -4.43
CA HIS A 321 -12.15 -4.41 -3.50
C HIS A 321 -13.51 -4.60 -2.86
N LEU A 322 -14.07 -5.81 -2.94
CA LEU A 322 -15.44 -6.10 -2.50
C LEU A 322 -15.49 -6.90 -1.19
N GLY A 323 -14.33 -7.17 -0.58
CA GLY A 323 -14.23 -7.94 0.65
C GLY A 323 -14.65 -9.39 0.48
N GLY A 324 -15.61 -9.83 1.30
CA GLY A 324 -16.20 -11.16 1.25
C GLY A 324 -15.59 -12.15 2.23
N ASP A 325 -14.91 -11.66 3.26
CA ASP A 325 -14.29 -12.43 4.32
C ASP A 325 -15.17 -12.51 5.59
N GLU A 326 -14.86 -13.46 6.44
CA GLU A 326 -15.31 -13.62 7.84
C GLU A 326 -16.83 -13.51 8.07
N VAL A 327 -17.65 -13.96 7.14
CA VAL A 327 -19.10 -13.86 7.27
C VAL A 327 -19.63 -14.73 8.43
N ASP A 328 -20.16 -14.09 9.48
CA ASP A 328 -20.78 -14.79 10.61
C ASP A 328 -22.20 -15.25 10.25
N PHE A 329 -22.40 -16.53 10.08
CA PHE A 329 -23.68 -17.12 9.75
C PHE A 329 -24.68 -17.23 10.92
N THR A 330 -24.32 -16.81 12.13
CA THR A 330 -25.16 -16.98 13.33
C THR A 330 -26.54 -16.37 13.17
N CYS A 331 -26.60 -15.11 12.69
CA CYS A 331 -27.88 -14.45 12.47
C CYS A 331 -28.65 -15.05 11.29
N TRP A 332 -27.97 -15.43 10.22
CA TRP A 332 -28.63 -16.13 9.10
C TRP A 332 -29.25 -17.47 9.56
N ARG A 333 -28.53 -18.24 10.40
CA ARG A 333 -29.05 -19.49 10.96
C ARG A 333 -30.28 -19.30 11.85
N SER A 334 -30.32 -18.24 12.61
CA SER A 334 -31.42 -17.97 13.54
C SER A 334 -32.67 -17.40 12.88
N ASN A 335 -32.54 -16.82 11.68
CA ASN A 335 -33.61 -16.09 11.00
C ASN A 335 -34.54 -17.03 10.23
N PRO A 336 -35.87 -17.09 10.60
CA PRO A 336 -36.81 -18.01 9.99
C PRO A 336 -37.05 -17.77 8.50
N ASP A 337 -36.98 -16.50 8.01
CA ASP A 337 -37.21 -16.19 6.61
C ASP A 337 -36.03 -16.69 5.77
N ILE A 338 -34.81 -16.56 6.30
CA ILE A 338 -33.60 -17.11 5.64
C ILE A 338 -33.66 -18.63 5.62
N GLN A 339 -34.07 -19.28 6.71
CA GLN A 339 -34.23 -20.76 6.73
C GLN A 339 -35.25 -21.20 5.68
N ALA A 340 -36.39 -20.52 5.57
CA ALA A 340 -37.40 -20.83 4.54
C ALA A 340 -36.85 -20.61 3.11
N PHE A 341 -36.09 -19.55 2.90
CA PHE A 341 -35.42 -19.30 1.63
C PHE A 341 -34.42 -20.40 1.29
N MET A 342 -33.57 -20.80 2.25
CA MET A 342 -32.59 -21.87 2.10
C MET A 342 -33.21 -23.17 1.65
N GLN A 343 -34.36 -23.55 2.29
CA GLN A 343 -35.11 -24.74 1.90
C GLN A 343 -35.66 -24.63 0.48
N LYS A 344 -36.23 -23.47 0.12
CA LYS A 344 -36.78 -23.19 -1.21
C LYS A 344 -35.72 -23.28 -2.31
N MET A 345 -34.50 -22.81 -2.00
CA MET A 345 -33.38 -22.83 -2.95
C MET A 345 -32.63 -24.15 -3.02
N GLY A 346 -32.95 -25.09 -2.13
CA GLY A 346 -32.27 -26.37 -2.05
C GLY A 346 -30.88 -26.31 -1.43
N PHE A 347 -30.57 -25.22 -0.71
CA PHE A 347 -29.27 -25.04 -0.03
C PHE A 347 -29.18 -25.84 1.28
N GLY A 348 -30.30 -26.27 1.83
CA GLY A 348 -30.34 -27.00 3.09
C GLY A 348 -29.79 -26.22 4.28
N GLN A 349 -28.67 -26.66 4.83
CA GLN A 349 -27.94 -26.00 5.92
C GLN A 349 -26.58 -25.40 5.47
N ASP A 350 -26.34 -25.35 4.17
CA ASP A 350 -25.08 -24.86 3.61
C ASP A 350 -25.14 -23.33 3.42
N TYR A 351 -24.77 -22.59 4.47
CA TYR A 351 -24.77 -21.13 4.46
C TYR A 351 -23.67 -20.52 3.57
N ALA A 352 -22.62 -21.29 3.24
CA ALA A 352 -21.65 -20.86 2.25
C ALA A 352 -22.27 -20.75 0.84
N GLN A 353 -23.28 -21.58 0.52
CA GLN A 353 -24.06 -21.40 -0.72
C GLN A 353 -24.92 -20.12 -0.70
N LEU A 354 -25.46 -19.74 0.46
CA LEU A 354 -26.18 -18.49 0.60
C LEU A 354 -25.25 -17.27 0.45
N GLU A 355 -24.07 -17.33 1.03
CA GLU A 355 -23.01 -16.33 0.84
C GLU A 355 -22.62 -16.25 -0.64
N SER A 356 -22.38 -17.38 -1.29
CA SER A 356 -22.08 -17.46 -2.72
C SER A 356 -23.19 -16.87 -3.57
N PHE A 357 -24.45 -17.08 -3.21
CA PHE A 357 -25.61 -16.47 -3.88
C PHE A 357 -25.59 -14.94 -3.77
N TYR A 358 -25.27 -14.41 -2.59
CA TYR A 358 -25.14 -12.97 -2.39
C TYR A 358 -23.97 -12.39 -3.19
N ILE A 359 -22.79 -12.95 -3.03
CA ILE A 359 -21.57 -12.48 -3.69
C ILE A 359 -21.74 -12.50 -5.22
N GLN A 360 -22.29 -13.57 -5.79
CA GLN A 360 -22.51 -13.63 -7.25
C GLN A 360 -23.33 -12.45 -7.76
N ARG A 361 -24.39 -12.08 -7.06
CA ARG A 361 -25.23 -10.94 -7.43
C ARG A 361 -24.51 -9.60 -7.25
N LEU A 362 -23.68 -9.47 -6.22
CA LEU A 362 -22.83 -8.29 -6.03
C LEU A 362 -21.82 -8.14 -7.17
N LEU A 363 -21.14 -9.23 -7.55
CA LEU A 363 -20.19 -9.24 -8.65
C LEU A 363 -20.86 -8.83 -9.99
N ASP A 364 -22.07 -9.30 -10.23
CA ASP A 364 -22.85 -8.95 -11.42
C ASP A 364 -23.19 -7.44 -11.42
N ILE A 365 -23.57 -6.88 -10.27
CA ILE A 365 -23.86 -5.45 -10.11
C ILE A 365 -22.61 -4.62 -10.41
N VAL A 366 -21.47 -4.92 -9.79
CA VAL A 366 -20.22 -4.17 -9.99
C VAL A 366 -19.72 -4.28 -11.43
N SER A 367 -19.84 -5.45 -12.03
CA SER A 367 -19.49 -5.69 -13.44
C SER A 367 -20.32 -4.84 -14.40
N ALA A 368 -21.58 -4.58 -14.08
CA ALA A 368 -22.45 -3.74 -14.92
C ALA A 368 -21.99 -2.28 -14.99
N TYR A 369 -21.17 -1.83 -14.04
CA TYR A 369 -20.53 -0.51 -14.05
C TYR A 369 -19.15 -0.50 -14.72
N GLY A 370 -18.77 -1.58 -15.41
CA GLY A 370 -17.50 -1.69 -16.13
C GLY A 370 -16.27 -1.83 -15.23
N LYS A 371 -16.45 -2.21 -13.97
CA LYS A 371 -15.35 -2.44 -13.02
C LYS A 371 -14.95 -3.91 -12.95
N GLY A 372 -13.65 -4.15 -12.75
CA GLY A 372 -13.11 -5.39 -12.22
C GLY A 372 -13.18 -5.38 -10.68
N TYR A 373 -12.92 -6.52 -10.08
CA TYR A 373 -12.96 -6.62 -8.62
C TYR A 373 -11.82 -7.47 -8.06
N VAL A 374 -11.41 -7.07 -6.86
CA VAL A 374 -10.55 -7.83 -5.95
C VAL A 374 -11.44 -8.37 -4.84
N VAL A 375 -11.23 -9.60 -4.42
CA VAL A 375 -11.97 -10.24 -3.32
C VAL A 375 -11.01 -10.99 -2.41
N TRP A 376 -11.37 -11.10 -1.14
CA TRP A 376 -10.64 -11.96 -0.21
C TRP A 376 -10.79 -13.44 -0.60
N GLN A 377 -9.84 -14.28 -0.21
CA GLN A 377 -9.77 -15.69 -0.63
C GLN A 377 -11.03 -16.51 -0.34
N GLU A 378 -11.83 -16.16 0.67
CA GLU A 378 -13.07 -16.87 1.00
C GLU A 378 -14.07 -16.96 -0.14
N VAL A 379 -14.13 -15.91 -0.97
CA VAL A 379 -15.00 -15.91 -2.16
C VAL A 379 -14.60 -17.04 -3.13
N PHE A 380 -13.29 -17.29 -3.28
CA PHE A 380 -12.78 -18.41 -4.04
C PHE A 380 -13.01 -19.75 -3.30
N ASP A 381 -12.78 -19.78 -1.98
CA ASP A 381 -12.99 -20.95 -1.14
C ASP A 381 -14.43 -21.45 -1.20
N ASN A 382 -15.39 -20.54 -1.23
CA ASN A 382 -16.83 -20.80 -1.33
C ASN A 382 -17.28 -21.11 -2.78
N ARG A 383 -16.35 -21.21 -3.72
CA ARG A 383 -16.59 -21.60 -5.12
C ARG A 383 -17.54 -20.67 -5.89
N VAL A 384 -17.53 -19.38 -5.56
CA VAL A 384 -18.27 -18.37 -6.31
C VAL A 384 -17.77 -18.32 -7.75
N LYS A 385 -18.68 -18.24 -8.72
CA LYS A 385 -18.31 -18.11 -10.11
C LYS A 385 -17.86 -16.67 -10.39
N MET A 386 -16.60 -16.50 -10.69
CA MET A 386 -15.97 -15.19 -10.92
C MET A 386 -15.48 -15.05 -12.37
N LYS A 387 -15.30 -13.81 -12.81
CA LYS A 387 -14.68 -13.51 -14.11
C LYS A 387 -13.19 -13.90 -14.09
N PRO A 388 -12.61 -14.24 -15.27
CA PRO A 388 -11.20 -14.64 -15.36
C PRO A 388 -10.20 -13.55 -14.95
N ASP A 389 -10.58 -12.28 -15.01
CA ASP A 389 -9.77 -11.12 -14.61
C ASP A 389 -9.90 -10.76 -13.14
N THR A 390 -10.70 -11.51 -12.37
CA THR A 390 -10.81 -11.35 -10.91
C THR A 390 -9.45 -11.53 -10.24
N ILE A 391 -9.17 -10.71 -9.25
CA ILE A 391 -7.98 -10.83 -8.41
C ILE A 391 -8.38 -11.43 -7.08
N ILE A 392 -7.73 -12.53 -6.69
CA ILE A 392 -7.93 -13.17 -5.39
C ILE A 392 -6.83 -12.72 -4.44
N HIS A 393 -7.23 -12.20 -3.29
CA HIS A 393 -6.34 -11.68 -2.27
C HIS A 393 -6.15 -12.71 -1.15
N VAL A 394 -4.96 -13.30 -1.07
CA VAL A 394 -4.62 -14.36 -0.10
C VAL A 394 -4.10 -13.71 1.17
N TRP A 395 -4.85 -13.87 2.28
CA TRP A 395 -4.57 -13.22 3.54
C TRP A 395 -4.43 -14.16 4.75
N LYS A 396 -5.02 -15.37 4.67
CA LYS A 396 -5.00 -16.32 5.79
C LYS A 396 -3.66 -17.01 5.94
N GLU A 397 -3.07 -16.86 7.12
CA GLU A 397 -1.83 -17.53 7.50
C GLU A 397 -2.12 -18.76 8.39
N ASN A 398 -2.91 -19.70 7.92
CA ASN A 398 -3.20 -20.91 8.67
C ASN A 398 -2.03 -21.89 8.56
N SER A 399 -1.16 -21.93 9.59
CA SER A 399 -0.11 -22.95 9.80
C SER A 399 0.79 -23.24 8.57
N GLY A 400 1.35 -22.19 7.97
CA GLY A 400 2.20 -22.30 6.76
C GLY A 400 1.38 -22.61 5.50
N ALA A 401 0.12 -22.23 5.46
CA ALA A 401 -0.82 -22.63 4.43
C ALA A 401 -1.01 -21.61 3.31
N TYR A 402 -0.53 -20.37 3.43
CA TYR A 402 -0.70 -19.42 2.34
C TYR A 402 -0.03 -19.87 1.04
N GLN A 403 1.10 -20.59 1.09
CA GLN A 403 1.74 -21.16 -0.09
C GLN A 403 0.83 -22.19 -0.79
N LYS A 404 0.13 -23.01 -0.04
CA LYS A 404 -0.85 -23.97 -0.60
C LYS A 404 -2.02 -23.23 -1.24
N GLU A 405 -2.47 -22.16 -0.60
CA GLU A 405 -3.54 -21.32 -1.12
C GLU A 405 -3.10 -20.59 -2.40
N MET A 406 -1.91 -19.99 -2.43
CA MET A 406 -1.32 -19.43 -3.63
C MET A 406 -1.28 -20.43 -4.79
N ALA A 407 -0.85 -21.66 -4.50
CA ALA A 407 -0.83 -22.75 -5.48
C ALA A 407 -2.23 -23.11 -5.97
N ARG A 408 -3.23 -23.16 -5.09
CA ARG A 408 -4.62 -23.52 -5.40
C ARG A 408 -5.30 -22.46 -6.26
N VAL A 409 -5.18 -21.20 -5.88
CA VAL A 409 -5.78 -20.05 -6.59
C VAL A 409 -5.17 -19.91 -8.00
N THR A 410 -3.84 -19.92 -8.09
CA THR A 410 -3.13 -19.79 -9.39
C THR A 410 -3.37 -21.01 -10.30
N LYS A 411 -3.51 -22.21 -9.74
CA LYS A 411 -3.89 -23.41 -10.50
C LYS A 411 -5.29 -23.30 -11.12
N ALA A 412 -6.19 -22.55 -10.46
CA ALA A 412 -7.52 -22.26 -11.00
C ALA A 412 -7.50 -21.15 -12.07
N GLY A 413 -6.35 -20.51 -12.32
CA GLY A 413 -6.15 -19.51 -13.38
C GLY A 413 -6.41 -18.06 -12.93
N TYR A 414 -6.58 -17.80 -11.64
CA TYR A 414 -6.83 -16.45 -11.15
C TYR A 414 -5.54 -15.69 -10.85
N ARG A 415 -5.56 -14.38 -11.13
CA ARG A 415 -4.54 -13.43 -10.64
C ARG A 415 -4.61 -13.38 -9.13
N THR A 416 -3.46 -13.27 -8.48
CA THR A 416 -3.34 -13.42 -7.04
C THR A 416 -2.50 -12.33 -6.42
N LEU A 417 -2.95 -11.81 -5.28
CA LEU A 417 -2.21 -10.95 -4.37
C LEU A 417 -1.88 -11.71 -3.09
N LEU A 418 -0.71 -11.45 -2.53
CA LEU A 418 -0.28 -11.98 -1.24
C LEU A 418 -0.25 -10.89 -0.18
N SER A 419 -0.94 -11.09 0.95
CA SER A 419 -0.80 -10.25 2.14
C SER A 419 -0.63 -11.03 3.45
N ALA A 420 -0.94 -12.33 3.45
CA ALA A 420 -0.88 -13.17 4.64
C ALA A 420 0.33 -12.95 5.57
N PRO A 421 1.59 -12.90 5.07
CA PRO A 421 2.76 -12.72 5.93
C PRO A 421 3.09 -11.24 6.24
N TRP A 422 2.27 -10.28 5.81
CA TRP A 422 2.55 -8.84 5.87
C TRP A 422 1.51 -8.03 6.63
N TYR A 423 0.92 -8.63 7.69
CA TYR A 423 0.01 -7.95 8.61
C TYR A 423 0.82 -7.15 9.63
N LEU A 424 1.11 -5.89 9.29
CA LEU A 424 1.97 -5.00 10.08
C LEU A 424 1.31 -4.44 11.35
N ASN A 425 -0.01 -4.62 11.51
CA ASN A 425 -0.70 -4.36 12.77
C ASN A 425 -0.28 -5.34 13.88
N HIS A 426 0.20 -6.54 13.52
CA HIS A 426 0.86 -7.43 14.45
C HIS A 426 2.28 -6.94 14.70
N ILE A 427 2.63 -6.71 15.97
CA ILE A 427 3.95 -6.26 16.38
C ILE A 427 4.59 -7.27 17.32
N SER A 428 5.91 -7.37 17.24
CA SER A 428 6.72 -8.09 18.23
C SER A 428 7.88 -7.21 18.67
N TYR A 429 8.31 -7.39 19.93
CA TYR A 429 9.50 -6.68 20.40
C TYR A 429 10.75 -7.20 19.71
N GLY A 430 11.45 -6.34 18.99
CA GLY A 430 12.66 -6.69 18.23
C GLY A 430 12.61 -6.23 16.78
N GLN A 431 13.46 -6.84 15.97
CA GLN A 431 13.59 -6.49 14.55
C GLN A 431 12.59 -7.28 13.69
N ASP A 432 11.31 -7.02 13.84
CA ASP A 432 10.24 -7.76 13.15
C ASP A 432 10.15 -7.47 11.62
N TRP A 433 10.79 -6.39 11.15
CA TRP A 433 10.95 -6.12 9.72
C TRP A 433 11.65 -7.28 8.98
N LEU A 434 12.50 -8.05 9.67
CA LEU A 434 13.21 -9.21 9.11
C LEU A 434 12.24 -10.27 8.58
N GLN A 435 11.17 -10.54 9.34
CA GLN A 435 10.16 -11.54 8.93
C GLN A 435 9.47 -11.10 7.63
N ALA A 436 9.06 -9.82 7.55
CA ALA A 436 8.47 -9.27 6.34
C ALA A 436 9.43 -9.29 5.14
N TYR A 437 10.71 -9.01 5.38
CA TYR A 437 11.75 -8.96 4.35
C TYR A 437 12.12 -10.35 3.80
N GLN A 438 12.04 -11.42 4.60
CA GLN A 438 12.39 -12.78 4.19
C GLN A 438 11.33 -13.46 3.31
N VAL A 439 10.12 -12.92 3.25
CA VAL A 439 9.04 -13.46 2.42
C VAL A 439 9.40 -13.45 0.94
N GLU A 440 9.08 -14.55 0.26
CA GLU A 440 9.18 -14.65 -1.20
C GLU A 440 7.80 -15.00 -1.79
N PRO A 441 7.14 -14.05 -2.48
CA PRO A 441 5.79 -14.27 -3.00
C PRO A 441 5.64 -15.44 -3.97
N LEU A 442 6.73 -15.83 -4.62
CA LEU A 442 6.73 -16.94 -5.60
C LEU A 442 7.21 -18.26 -5.00
N GLU A 443 7.41 -18.34 -3.68
CA GLU A 443 7.82 -19.57 -3.00
C GLU A 443 6.63 -20.45 -2.66
N PHE A 444 6.08 -21.08 -3.69
CA PHE A 444 5.02 -22.08 -3.59
C PHE A 444 5.16 -23.12 -4.72
N GLU A 445 4.54 -24.28 -4.56
CA GLU A 445 4.51 -25.30 -5.60
C GLU A 445 3.61 -24.89 -6.75
N GLY A 446 4.16 -24.71 -7.94
CA GLY A 446 3.42 -24.30 -9.13
C GLY A 446 4.31 -24.15 -10.37
N SER A 447 3.69 -24.23 -11.54
CA SER A 447 4.38 -24.00 -12.81
C SER A 447 4.79 -22.53 -12.97
N PRO A 448 5.71 -22.21 -13.91
CA PRO A 448 6.04 -20.82 -14.23
C PRO A 448 4.81 -19.97 -14.60
N GLU A 449 3.83 -20.56 -15.32
CA GLU A 449 2.59 -19.90 -15.70
C GLU A 449 1.74 -19.54 -14.47
N GLN A 450 1.66 -20.43 -13.48
CA GLN A 450 0.98 -20.15 -12.22
C GLN A 450 1.68 -19.03 -11.46
N LYS A 451 3.02 -19.02 -11.40
CA LYS A 451 3.80 -17.97 -10.74
C LYS A 451 3.62 -16.61 -11.41
N ASN A 452 3.42 -16.58 -12.73
CA ASN A 452 3.11 -15.35 -13.48
C ASN A 452 1.72 -14.77 -13.17
N LEU A 453 0.82 -15.54 -12.55
CA LEU A 453 -0.47 -15.04 -12.08
C LEU A 453 -0.36 -14.27 -10.75
N VAL A 454 0.77 -14.38 -10.03
CA VAL A 454 1.03 -13.55 -8.85
C VAL A 454 1.44 -12.16 -9.32
N ILE A 455 0.55 -11.21 -9.17
CA ILE A 455 0.77 -9.83 -9.64
C ILE A 455 1.43 -8.94 -8.59
N GLY A 456 1.59 -9.42 -7.35
CA GLY A 456 2.22 -8.71 -6.26
C GLY A 456 1.62 -9.04 -4.91
N GLY A 457 1.59 -8.05 -4.02
CA GLY A 457 1.03 -8.19 -2.68
C GLY A 457 0.83 -6.86 -1.99
N GLU A 458 0.39 -6.94 -0.74
CA GLU A 458 0.10 -5.77 0.09
C GLU A 458 0.59 -5.95 1.52
N ALA A 459 1.16 -4.88 2.07
CA ALA A 459 1.29 -4.71 3.51
C ALA A 459 -0.05 -4.23 4.08
N CYS A 460 -0.54 -4.87 5.13
CA CYS A 460 -1.83 -4.52 5.74
C CYS A 460 -1.63 -3.88 7.11
N MET A 461 -2.28 -2.74 7.33
CA MET A 461 -2.34 -2.05 8.61
C MET A 461 -3.80 -1.96 9.07
N TRP A 462 -4.26 -2.98 9.76
CA TRP A 462 -5.60 -3.03 10.36
C TRP A 462 -5.69 -2.11 11.58
N GLY A 463 -6.89 -1.62 11.84
CA GLY A 463 -7.13 -0.47 12.71
C GLY A 463 -7.60 -0.79 14.13
N GLU A 464 -7.69 -2.06 14.56
CA GLU A 464 -8.23 -2.43 15.88
C GLU A 464 -7.45 -1.79 17.03
N TYR A 465 -6.14 -1.64 16.87
CA TYR A 465 -5.21 -1.04 17.84
C TYR A 465 -4.32 0.03 17.22
N VAL A 466 -4.74 0.60 16.08
CA VAL A 466 -3.98 1.60 15.34
C VAL A 466 -4.87 2.81 15.07
N ASP A 467 -4.39 3.98 15.47
CA ASP A 467 -4.98 5.27 15.16
C ASP A 467 -3.87 6.25 14.70
N VAL A 468 -4.18 7.53 14.60
CA VAL A 468 -3.20 8.55 14.17
C VAL A 468 -1.99 8.66 15.09
N THR A 469 -2.08 8.23 16.36
CA THR A 469 -0.99 8.37 17.34
C THR A 469 0.13 7.36 17.14
N ASN A 470 -0.13 6.23 16.53
CA ASN A 470 0.84 5.15 16.36
C ASN A 470 0.98 4.63 14.91
N LEU A 471 0.20 5.16 13.97
CA LEU A 471 0.19 4.72 12.56
C LEU A 471 1.58 4.82 11.92
N THR A 472 2.16 6.00 11.90
CA THR A 472 3.42 6.28 11.19
C THR A 472 4.58 5.44 11.73
N PRO A 473 4.86 5.40 13.05
CA PRO A 473 5.93 4.54 13.57
C PRO A 473 5.65 3.04 13.43
N ARG A 474 4.41 2.59 13.46
CA ARG A 474 4.09 1.17 13.21
C ARG A 474 4.25 0.75 11.76
N LEU A 475 4.01 1.65 10.82
CA LEU A 475 4.22 1.38 9.40
C LEU A 475 5.71 1.44 9.03
N TRP A 476 6.39 2.49 9.46
CA TRP A 476 7.71 2.81 8.93
C TRP A 476 8.81 2.65 9.98
N PRO A 477 9.94 2.01 9.60
CA PRO A 477 10.34 1.61 8.24
C PRO A 477 9.89 0.19 7.83
N ARG A 478 9.08 -0.53 8.64
CA ARG A 478 8.70 -1.95 8.43
C ARG A 478 8.04 -2.19 7.07
N ALA A 479 7.11 -1.33 6.65
CA ALA A 479 6.50 -1.42 5.32
C ALA A 479 7.53 -1.25 4.19
N GLY A 480 8.63 -0.54 4.43
CA GLY A 480 9.76 -0.47 3.51
C GLY A 480 10.33 -1.84 3.16
N ALA A 481 10.39 -2.78 4.12
CA ALA A 481 10.82 -4.15 3.87
C ALA A 481 9.93 -4.86 2.83
N VAL A 482 8.61 -4.71 2.95
CA VAL A 482 7.66 -5.24 1.96
C VAL A 482 7.84 -4.56 0.60
N ALA A 483 8.04 -3.24 0.59
CA ALA A 483 8.26 -2.48 -0.64
C ALA A 483 9.45 -3.00 -1.45
N GLU A 484 10.59 -3.27 -0.80
CA GLU A 484 11.76 -3.83 -1.49
C GLU A 484 11.52 -5.25 -1.99
N ARG A 485 10.80 -6.10 -1.24
CA ARG A 485 10.42 -7.44 -1.71
C ARG A 485 9.60 -7.41 -2.99
N LEU A 486 8.73 -6.42 -3.12
CA LEU A 486 7.83 -6.26 -4.27
C LEU A 486 8.47 -5.50 -5.43
N TRP A 487 9.47 -4.65 -5.16
CA TRP A 487 10.14 -3.85 -6.18
C TRP A 487 11.41 -4.51 -6.73
N SER A 488 12.34 -4.93 -5.85
CA SER A 488 13.69 -5.31 -6.20
C SER A 488 13.80 -6.74 -6.71
N ASN A 489 14.94 -7.09 -7.31
CA ASN A 489 15.22 -8.44 -7.78
C ASN A 489 15.11 -9.46 -6.64
N ALA A 490 14.63 -10.66 -6.94
CA ALA A 490 14.51 -11.76 -5.98
C ALA A 490 15.81 -12.15 -5.28
N THR A 491 16.95 -11.88 -5.91
CA THR A 491 18.30 -12.19 -5.36
C THR A 491 18.77 -11.19 -4.30
N VAL A 492 18.11 -10.04 -4.16
CA VAL A 492 18.40 -9.03 -3.13
C VAL A 492 17.85 -9.52 -1.79
N ARG A 493 18.65 -10.30 -1.04
CA ARG A 493 18.22 -10.99 0.19
C ARG A 493 19.22 -10.93 1.34
N ASP A 494 20.36 -10.28 1.15
CA ASP A 494 21.35 -10.12 2.22
C ASP A 494 20.79 -9.23 3.31
N LEU A 495 20.63 -9.78 4.51
CA LEU A 495 20.00 -9.09 5.64
C LEU A 495 20.88 -7.99 6.23
N GLN A 496 22.21 -8.13 6.14
CA GLN A 496 23.12 -7.11 6.66
C GLN A 496 23.19 -5.90 5.72
N ASP A 497 23.25 -6.13 4.40
CA ASP A 497 23.13 -5.08 3.39
C ASP A 497 21.78 -4.37 3.49
N ALA A 498 20.69 -5.14 3.61
CA ALA A 498 19.35 -4.61 3.76
C ALA A 498 19.20 -3.75 5.03
N TYR A 499 19.76 -4.21 6.16
CA TYR A 499 19.74 -3.45 7.40
C TYR A 499 20.40 -2.08 7.24
N GLY A 500 21.61 -2.04 6.65
CA GLY A 500 22.33 -0.78 6.42
C GLY A 500 21.52 0.20 5.57
N ARG A 501 21.00 -0.28 4.42
CA ARG A 501 20.19 0.55 3.51
C ARG A 501 18.85 0.99 4.11
N LEU A 502 18.19 0.11 4.87
CA LEU A 502 16.92 0.45 5.52
C LEU A 502 17.12 1.45 6.67
N ALA A 503 18.25 1.36 7.39
CA ALA A 503 18.64 2.35 8.40
C ALA A 503 18.89 3.72 7.76
N ASP A 504 19.64 3.77 6.64
CA ASP A 504 19.80 5.00 5.86
C ASP A 504 18.47 5.56 5.37
N PHE A 505 17.59 4.69 4.87
CA PHE A 505 16.25 5.09 4.43
C PHE A 505 15.43 5.67 5.59
N ARG A 506 15.47 5.06 6.77
CA ARG A 506 14.84 5.61 7.97
C ARG A 506 15.36 7.02 8.27
N CYS A 507 16.68 7.23 8.22
CA CYS A 507 17.26 8.55 8.46
C CYS A 507 16.80 9.58 7.42
N LYS A 508 16.65 9.18 6.15
CA LYS A 508 16.04 10.04 5.12
C LYS A 508 14.57 10.36 5.41
N LEU A 509 13.80 9.38 5.91
CA LEU A 509 12.41 9.61 6.34
C LEU A 509 12.33 10.64 7.48
N LEU A 510 13.19 10.53 8.50
CA LEU A 510 13.26 11.52 9.58
C LEU A 510 13.63 12.91 9.07
N GLY A 511 14.61 12.99 8.17
CA GLY A 511 14.97 14.27 7.51
C GLY A 511 13.84 14.88 6.67
N ARG A 512 12.86 14.07 6.25
CA ARG A 512 11.65 14.50 5.54
C ARG A 512 10.46 14.77 6.47
N GLY A 513 10.67 14.70 7.81
CA GLY A 513 9.65 14.94 8.82
C GLY A 513 8.78 13.74 9.17
N ILE A 514 9.09 12.54 8.68
CA ILE A 514 8.34 11.31 8.93
C ILE A 514 8.86 10.62 10.18
N GLN A 515 8.01 10.39 11.17
CA GLN A 515 8.36 9.77 12.44
C GLN A 515 8.46 8.24 12.34
N ALA A 516 9.47 7.76 11.60
CA ALA A 516 9.75 6.33 11.45
C ALA A 516 10.45 5.75 12.69
N GLU A 517 9.95 4.61 13.21
CA GLU A 517 10.52 3.97 14.39
C GLU A 517 11.96 3.47 14.15
N PRO A 518 12.80 3.35 15.20
CA PRO A 518 14.16 2.81 15.06
C PRO A 518 14.14 1.31 14.74
N LEU A 519 15.04 0.88 13.84
CA LEU A 519 15.25 -0.54 13.53
C LEU A 519 15.99 -1.26 14.67
N PHE A 520 16.93 -0.58 15.29
CA PHE A 520 17.74 -1.04 16.41
C PHE A 520 18.41 0.18 17.07
N THR A 521 19.30 -0.04 18.05
CA THR A 521 20.06 1.03 18.68
C THR A 521 20.90 1.79 17.66
N GLY A 522 20.83 3.12 17.68
CA GLY A 522 21.52 4.00 16.74
C GLY A 522 20.98 5.41 16.82
N TYR A 523 21.42 6.26 15.92
CA TYR A 523 20.92 7.63 15.78
C TYR A 523 20.92 8.05 14.31
N CYS A 524 20.15 9.09 13.98
CA CYS A 524 20.19 9.78 12.69
C CYS A 524 20.58 11.24 12.93
N GLU A 525 21.38 11.81 12.04
CA GLU A 525 21.92 13.18 12.17
C GLU A 525 20.82 14.25 12.34
N HIS A 526 19.67 14.02 11.73
CA HIS A 526 18.55 14.97 11.72
C HIS A 526 17.40 14.58 12.66
N GLU A 527 17.63 13.65 13.60
CA GLU A 527 16.60 13.04 14.45
C GLU A 527 15.84 14.04 15.32
N TYR A 528 16.50 15.13 15.69
CA TYR A 528 15.95 16.16 16.60
C TYR A 528 15.62 17.49 15.92
N ARG A 529 15.72 17.58 14.58
CA ARG A 529 15.38 18.82 13.86
C ARG A 529 13.87 18.97 13.77
N GLY A 530 13.33 20.00 14.41
CA GLY A 530 11.93 20.38 14.31
C GLY A 530 10.99 19.72 15.31
N ILE A 531 11.52 19.16 16.41
CA ILE A 531 10.71 18.77 17.56
C ILE A 531 10.61 19.94 18.54
#